data_f8628ea5a2c03796d898354f4ac63ed5
#
_entry.id   f8628ea5a2c03796d898354f4ac63ed5
#
_cell.length_a   1.000
_cell.length_b   1.000
_cell.length_c   1.000
_cell.angle_alpha   90.00
_cell.angle_beta   90.00
_cell.angle_gamma   90.00
#
_symmetry.space_group_name_H-M   'P 1'
#
loop_
_entity.id
_entity.type
_entity.pdbx_description
1 polymer ?
#
loop_
_entity_poly.entity_id
_entity_poly.type
_entity_poly.pdbx_seq_one_letter_code
_entity_poly.pdbx_strand_id
1 'polypeptide(L)'
;MDSTSKWIRLWKIHGSLNWMKKPATSGSMERIVRAGKIDKPNNELMIYPSREKYRLSRKEPYIAYFDRLKNYLVRSELVFIIAGYSFGDEHINDVIFNALRNNNRLYVVVLCHGDQQVDAMEVYANAYRNLWVAGPKRTIANGIKKEWTFDTTEDQDIGAGMY
;
A
#
# COMPACT_ATOMS: atom_id res chain seq x y z
N MET A 1 -27.52 -12.67 -5.63
CA MET A 1 -26.26 -12.70 -6.41
C MET A 1 -25.64 -11.32 -6.27
N ASP A 2 -24.70 -11.14 -5.34
CA ASP A 2 -23.96 -9.90 -5.23
C ASP A 2 -23.08 -9.74 -6.47
N SER A 3 -23.38 -8.72 -7.24
CA SER A 3 -22.49 -8.31 -8.32
C SER A 3 -21.18 -7.91 -7.69
N THR A 4 -20.16 -8.76 -7.81
CA THR A 4 -18.80 -8.44 -7.41
C THR A 4 -18.40 -7.13 -8.05
N SER A 5 -18.35 -6.08 -7.25
CA SER A 5 -18.00 -4.74 -7.69
C SER A 5 -16.61 -4.80 -8.34
N LYS A 6 -16.54 -4.55 -9.64
CA LYS A 6 -15.30 -4.48 -10.43
C LYS A 6 -14.49 -3.22 -10.12
N TRP A 7 -14.70 -2.58 -8.97
CA TRP A 7 -14.07 -1.33 -8.62
C TRP A 7 -12.77 -1.55 -7.85
N ILE A 8 -11.69 -0.96 -8.33
CA ILE A 8 -10.45 -0.85 -7.57
C ILE A 8 -10.62 0.25 -6.51
N ARG A 9 -10.32 -0.07 -5.27
CA ARG A 9 -10.35 0.89 -4.16
C ARG A 9 -8.97 1.50 -3.98
N LEU A 10 -8.87 2.81 -4.16
CA LEU A 10 -7.65 3.56 -3.91
C LEU A 10 -7.77 4.33 -2.58
N TRP A 11 -6.91 4.01 -1.63
CA TRP A 11 -6.78 4.73 -0.37
C TRP A 11 -5.50 5.55 -0.35
N LYS A 12 -5.66 6.86 -0.30
CA LYS A 12 -4.54 7.80 -0.22
C LYS A 12 -4.19 8.04 1.24
N ILE A 13 -3.42 7.15 1.83
CA ILE A 13 -3.12 7.11 3.27
C ILE A 13 -2.43 8.40 3.75
N HIS A 14 -1.59 8.98 2.91
CA HIS A 14 -0.90 10.24 3.20
C HIS A 14 -1.58 11.47 2.57
N GLY A 15 -2.83 11.35 2.16
CA GLY A 15 -3.57 12.43 1.55
C GLY A 15 -3.30 12.62 0.06
N SER A 16 -3.59 13.80 -0.43
CA SER A 16 -3.43 14.12 -1.85
C SER A 16 -3.31 15.62 -2.05
N LEU A 17 -2.54 16.02 -3.05
CA LEU A 17 -2.37 17.42 -3.45
C LEU A 17 -3.69 18.12 -3.73
N ASN A 18 -4.69 17.39 -4.24
CA ASN A 18 -5.99 17.96 -4.57
C ASN A 18 -7.05 17.80 -3.48
N TRP A 19 -6.65 17.51 -2.25
CA TRP A 19 -7.53 17.56 -1.10
C TRP A 19 -7.38 18.87 -0.36
N MET A 20 -8.50 19.48 -0.03
CA MET A 20 -8.54 20.75 0.65
C MET A 20 -9.55 20.72 1.80
N LYS A 21 -9.21 21.43 2.87
CA LYS A 21 -10.09 21.63 4.01
C LYS A 21 -10.99 22.83 3.74
N LYS A 22 -12.29 22.63 3.75
CA LYS A 22 -13.25 23.74 3.75
C LYS A 22 -13.64 24.01 5.21
N PRO A 23 -13.41 25.24 5.70
CA PRO A 23 -13.76 25.59 7.07
C PRO A 23 -15.27 25.48 7.29
N ALA A 24 -15.64 25.30 8.54
CA ALA A 24 -17.03 25.39 8.98
C ALA A 24 -17.57 26.78 8.66
N THR A 25 -18.77 26.81 8.10
CA THR A 25 -19.55 28.05 7.92
C THR A 25 -20.86 27.93 8.69
N SER A 26 -21.58 29.04 8.88
CA SER A 26 -22.86 29.02 9.57
C SER A 26 -23.80 27.99 8.89
N GLY A 27 -24.07 26.89 9.61
CA GLY A 27 -24.91 25.78 9.11
C GLY A 27 -24.16 24.62 8.42
N SER A 28 -22.83 24.63 8.30
CA SER A 28 -22.06 23.49 7.78
C SER A 28 -20.84 23.16 8.63
N MET A 29 -20.60 21.87 8.83
CA MET A 29 -19.36 21.38 9.49
C MET A 29 -18.15 21.52 8.58
N GLU A 30 -16.96 21.56 9.19
CA GLU A 30 -15.70 21.44 8.47
C GLU A 30 -15.70 20.13 7.64
N ARG A 31 -15.30 20.22 6.38
CA ARG A 31 -15.28 19.07 5.48
C ARG A 31 -14.07 19.08 4.57
N ILE A 32 -13.63 17.89 4.21
CA ILE A 32 -12.57 17.68 3.22
C ILE A 32 -13.23 17.53 1.85
N VAL A 33 -12.75 18.30 0.89
CA VAL A 33 -13.23 18.29 -0.49
C VAL A 33 -12.08 17.97 -1.42
N ARG A 34 -12.41 17.32 -2.54
CA ARG A 34 -11.48 17.15 -3.65
C ARG A 34 -11.62 18.34 -4.58
N ALA A 35 -10.53 19.09 -4.76
CA ALA A 35 -10.48 20.18 -5.72
C ALA A 35 -10.19 19.64 -7.14
N GLY A 36 -10.85 20.17 -8.14
CA GLY A 36 -10.54 19.86 -9.55
C GLY A 36 -9.26 20.54 -10.02
N LYS A 37 -8.99 21.75 -9.50
CA LYS A 37 -7.81 22.57 -9.78
C LYS A 37 -7.19 23.01 -8.46
N ILE A 38 -5.87 23.03 -8.41
CA ILE A 38 -5.11 23.49 -7.24
C ILE A 38 -4.78 24.96 -7.49
N ASP A 39 -5.55 25.85 -6.87
CA ASP A 39 -5.39 27.29 -7.08
C ASP A 39 -4.37 27.94 -6.13
N LYS A 40 -4.05 27.29 -5.01
CA LYS A 40 -3.12 27.81 -4.01
C LYS A 40 -2.21 26.68 -3.50
N PRO A 41 -0.89 26.73 -3.72
CA PRO A 41 0.05 25.86 -3.05
C PRO A 41 -0.03 26.11 -1.53
N ASN A 42 0.16 25.09 -0.71
CA ASN A 42 0.15 25.07 0.76
C ASN A 42 -1.21 24.91 1.47
N ASN A 43 -2.31 24.64 0.75
CA ASN A 43 -3.61 24.28 1.36
C ASN A 43 -3.97 22.81 1.14
N GLU A 44 -3.07 22.05 0.57
CA GLU A 44 -3.25 20.63 0.30
C GLU A 44 -3.20 19.81 1.59
N LEU A 45 -4.08 18.84 1.68
CA LEU A 45 -4.08 17.85 2.74
C LEU A 45 -3.21 16.65 2.30
N MET A 46 -1.90 16.82 2.49
CA MET A 46 -0.91 15.79 2.20
C MET A 46 0.15 15.75 3.31
N ILE A 47 0.55 14.56 3.70
CA ILE A 47 1.68 14.36 4.60
C ILE A 47 2.94 14.19 3.74
N TYR A 48 3.81 15.18 3.81
CA TYR A 48 5.12 15.12 3.18
C TYR A 48 6.10 14.27 4.00
N PRO A 49 7.14 13.69 3.38
CA PRO A 49 8.22 13.03 4.11
C PRO A 49 8.87 14.01 5.10
N SER A 50 8.65 13.81 6.39
CA SER A 50 9.18 14.67 7.45
C SER A 50 9.27 13.89 8.76
N ARG A 51 10.03 14.40 9.74
CA ARG A 51 10.10 13.84 11.10
C ARG A 51 8.76 13.90 11.84
N GLU A 52 7.85 14.77 11.44
CA GLU A 52 6.52 14.92 12.03
C GLU A 52 5.45 13.99 11.40
N LYS A 53 5.83 13.19 10.42
CA LYS A 53 4.94 12.29 9.66
C LYS A 53 4.04 11.46 10.58
N TYR A 54 4.61 10.93 11.66
CA TYR A 54 3.88 10.15 12.66
C TYR A 54 2.75 10.94 13.33
N ARG A 55 3.05 12.13 13.80
CA ARG A 55 2.06 13.00 14.48
C ARG A 55 0.94 13.43 13.53
N LEU A 56 1.29 13.68 12.27
CA LEU A 56 0.34 14.10 11.24
C LEU A 56 -0.58 12.94 10.81
N SER A 57 -0.07 11.72 10.69
CA SER A 57 -0.86 10.55 10.29
C SER A 57 -1.96 10.18 11.31
N ARG A 58 -1.84 10.62 12.58
CA ARG A 58 -2.85 10.44 13.62
C ARG A 58 -3.99 11.46 13.60
N LYS A 59 -3.95 12.42 12.69
CA LYS A 59 -4.99 13.44 12.54
C LYS A 59 -5.98 13.06 11.45
N GLU A 60 -7.19 13.59 11.54
CA GLU A 60 -8.14 13.55 10.45
C GLU A 60 -7.61 14.31 9.21
N PRO A 61 -7.76 13.77 8.00
CA PRO A 61 -8.49 12.55 7.62
C PRO A 61 -7.65 11.27 7.62
N TYR A 62 -6.36 11.34 7.91
CA TYR A 62 -5.40 10.27 7.69
C TYR A 62 -5.68 9.06 8.57
N ILE A 63 -6.01 9.28 9.84
CA ILE A 63 -6.35 8.20 10.77
C ILE A 63 -7.51 7.33 10.25
N ALA A 64 -8.52 7.95 9.64
CA ALA A 64 -9.65 7.21 9.07
C ALA A 64 -9.23 6.29 7.90
N TYR A 65 -8.20 6.66 7.13
CA TYR A 65 -7.67 5.80 6.07
C TYR A 65 -6.83 4.65 6.61
N PHE A 66 -6.06 4.89 7.67
CA PHE A 66 -5.34 3.82 8.38
C PHE A 66 -6.31 2.81 8.98
N ASP A 67 -7.38 3.26 9.64
CA ASP A 67 -8.41 2.38 10.19
C ASP A 67 -9.12 1.59 9.08
N ARG A 68 -9.40 2.20 7.94
CA ARG A 68 -9.95 1.48 6.78
C ARG A 68 -9.01 0.42 6.24
N LEU A 69 -7.70 0.71 6.11
CA LEU A 69 -6.70 -0.27 5.70
C LEU A 69 -6.64 -1.41 6.70
N LYS A 70 -6.54 -1.10 8.01
CA LYS A 70 -6.54 -2.09 9.08
C LYS A 70 -7.78 -3.00 9.01
N ASN A 71 -8.97 -2.41 8.95
CA ASN A 71 -10.22 -3.16 8.84
C ASN A 71 -10.34 -3.97 7.55
N TYR A 72 -9.70 -3.55 6.48
CA TYR A 72 -9.67 -4.28 5.23
C TYR A 72 -8.78 -5.53 5.33
N LEU A 73 -7.60 -5.40 5.92
CA LEU A 73 -6.63 -6.50 6.04
C LEU A 73 -7.04 -7.60 7.03
N VAL A 74 -8.01 -7.33 7.93
CA VAL A 74 -8.55 -8.36 8.84
C VAL A 74 -9.71 -9.17 8.26
N ARG A 75 -10.09 -8.94 7.00
CA ARG A 75 -11.14 -9.73 6.33
C ARG A 75 -10.69 -11.18 6.17
N SER A 76 -11.66 -12.09 6.11
CA SER A 76 -11.42 -13.53 6.21
C SER A 76 -10.53 -14.10 5.11
N GLU A 77 -10.66 -13.64 3.87
CA GLU A 77 -9.89 -14.14 2.72
C GLU A 77 -9.44 -12.97 1.87
N LEU A 78 -8.13 -12.77 1.78
CA LEU A 78 -7.58 -11.62 1.08
C LEU A 78 -6.19 -11.90 0.53
N VAL A 79 -5.95 -11.51 -0.71
CA VAL A 79 -4.60 -11.31 -1.26
C VAL A 79 -4.37 -9.80 -1.36
N PHE A 80 -3.35 -9.32 -0.68
CA PHE A 80 -2.96 -7.92 -0.69
C PHE A 80 -1.62 -7.75 -1.41
N ILE A 81 -1.63 -7.08 -2.56
CA ILE A 81 -0.44 -6.88 -3.38
C ILE A 81 0.14 -5.51 -3.07
N ILE A 82 1.44 -5.47 -2.79
CA ILE A 82 2.21 -4.26 -2.52
C ILE A 82 3.24 -4.10 -3.64
N ALA A 83 3.22 -2.96 -4.30
CA ALA A 83 4.19 -2.61 -5.32
C ALA A 83 4.70 -1.17 -5.10
N GLY A 84 6.00 -0.93 -5.33
CA GLY A 84 6.60 0.39 -5.21
C GLY A 84 6.66 0.94 -3.78
N TYR A 85 6.61 0.08 -2.76
CA TYR A 85 6.69 0.48 -1.36
C TYR A 85 8.02 0.01 -0.74
N SER A 86 8.72 0.94 -0.11
CA SER A 86 10.07 0.70 0.44
C SER A 86 10.11 0.15 1.86
N PHE A 87 8.94 -0.04 2.50
CA PHE A 87 8.84 -0.38 3.94
C PHE A 87 9.52 0.63 4.88
N GLY A 88 9.70 1.86 4.43
CA GLY A 88 10.25 2.96 5.23
C GLY A 88 9.25 3.66 6.15
N ASP A 89 7.99 3.22 6.20
CA ASP A 89 6.93 3.80 7.03
C ASP A 89 6.48 2.82 8.11
N GLU A 90 7.00 2.98 9.31
CA GLU A 90 6.74 2.09 10.44
C GLU A 90 5.25 1.90 10.72
N HIS A 91 4.41 2.95 10.54
CA HIS A 91 2.98 2.84 10.83
C HIS A 91 2.25 1.95 9.84
N ILE A 92 2.62 2.05 8.55
CA ILE A 92 2.07 1.17 7.51
C ILE A 92 2.58 -0.25 7.75
N ASN A 93 3.86 -0.39 8.09
CA ASN A 93 4.47 -1.67 8.40
C ASN A 93 3.75 -2.35 9.57
N ASP A 94 3.49 -1.61 10.66
CA ASP A 94 2.77 -2.12 11.82
C ASP A 94 1.38 -2.65 11.46
N VAL A 95 0.65 -1.93 10.62
CA VAL A 95 -0.67 -2.36 10.16
C VAL A 95 -0.59 -3.65 9.36
N ILE A 96 0.38 -3.75 8.43
CA ILE A 96 0.58 -4.92 7.57
C ILE A 96 1.02 -6.13 8.40
N PHE A 97 2.06 -5.98 9.24
CA PHE A 97 2.61 -7.09 10.02
C PHE A 97 1.65 -7.55 11.13
N ASN A 98 0.90 -6.64 11.74
CA ASN A 98 -0.15 -7.02 12.68
C ASN A 98 -1.28 -7.80 11.98
N ALA A 99 -1.65 -7.41 10.76
CA ALA A 99 -2.64 -8.15 9.99
C ALA A 99 -2.14 -9.55 9.59
N LEU A 100 -0.89 -9.69 9.13
CA LEU A 100 -0.26 -10.98 8.83
C LEU A 100 -0.22 -11.91 10.03
N ARG A 101 0.02 -11.37 11.23
CA ARG A 101 0.04 -12.14 12.48
C ARG A 101 -1.35 -12.63 12.91
N ASN A 102 -2.37 -11.82 12.70
CA ASN A 102 -3.70 -12.06 13.24
C ASN A 102 -4.69 -12.65 12.22
N ASN A 103 -4.34 -12.66 10.93
CA ASN A 103 -5.18 -13.19 9.85
C ASN A 103 -4.38 -14.21 9.01
N ASN A 104 -4.52 -15.47 9.32
CA ASN A 104 -3.86 -16.58 8.60
C ASN A 104 -4.44 -16.84 7.20
N ARG A 105 -5.53 -16.19 6.81
CA ARG A 105 -6.13 -16.23 5.47
C ARG A 105 -5.77 -15.01 4.62
N LEU A 106 -4.98 -14.07 5.18
CA LEU A 106 -4.40 -12.98 4.45
C LEU A 106 -3.08 -13.45 3.82
N TYR A 107 -2.92 -13.26 2.53
CA TYR A 107 -1.65 -13.35 1.85
C TYR A 107 -1.21 -11.95 1.42
N VAL A 108 0.00 -11.57 1.78
CA VAL A 108 0.62 -10.31 1.31
C VAL A 108 1.69 -10.68 0.30
N VAL A 109 1.59 -10.10 -0.90
CA VAL A 109 2.57 -10.27 -1.98
C VAL A 109 3.27 -8.95 -2.21
N VAL A 110 4.57 -8.91 -1.97
CA VAL A 110 5.41 -7.73 -2.18
C VAL A 110 6.18 -7.88 -3.48
N LEU A 111 5.95 -6.94 -4.40
CA LEU A 111 6.69 -6.85 -5.65
C LEU A 111 7.83 -5.83 -5.49
N CYS A 112 9.06 -6.34 -5.48
CA CYS A 112 10.28 -5.57 -5.31
C CYS A 112 10.86 -5.16 -6.67
N HIS A 113 11.34 -3.93 -6.77
CA HIS A 113 12.04 -3.47 -7.97
C HIS A 113 13.40 -4.16 -8.16
N GLY A 114 14.06 -4.57 -7.09
CA GLY A 114 15.37 -5.21 -7.12
C GLY A 114 15.53 -6.30 -6.06
N ASP A 115 16.45 -7.23 -6.32
CA ASP A 115 16.68 -8.38 -5.43
C ASP A 115 17.25 -7.99 -4.07
N GLN A 116 17.90 -6.83 -3.94
CA GLN A 116 18.34 -6.30 -2.65
C GLN A 116 17.18 -6.06 -1.68
N GLN A 117 16.01 -5.64 -2.21
CA GLN A 117 14.80 -5.48 -1.40
C GLN A 117 14.24 -6.85 -0.97
N VAL A 118 14.35 -7.86 -1.83
CA VAL A 118 13.97 -9.24 -1.46
C VAL A 118 14.81 -9.73 -0.29
N ASP A 119 16.13 -9.52 -0.35
CA ASP A 119 17.06 -9.90 0.72
C ASP A 119 16.75 -9.16 2.03
N ALA A 120 16.44 -7.86 1.96
CA ALA A 120 16.04 -7.07 3.13
C ALA A 120 14.72 -7.55 3.77
N MET A 121 13.81 -8.11 2.97
CA MET A 121 12.52 -8.63 3.43
C MET A 121 12.60 -10.08 3.94
N GLU A 122 13.73 -10.76 3.81
CA GLU A 122 13.87 -12.17 4.18
C GLU A 122 13.54 -12.46 5.64
N VAL A 123 13.96 -11.59 6.55
CA VAL A 123 13.65 -11.73 7.98
C VAL A 123 12.15 -11.75 8.24
N TYR A 124 11.41 -10.87 7.57
CA TYR A 124 9.96 -10.79 7.70
C TYR A 124 9.27 -11.98 7.01
N ALA A 125 9.71 -12.35 5.81
CA ALA A 125 9.13 -13.49 5.08
C ALA A 125 9.38 -14.83 5.79
N ASN A 126 10.45 -14.96 6.56
CA ASN A 126 10.70 -16.10 7.41
C ASN A 126 9.80 -16.11 8.66
N ALA A 127 9.48 -14.94 9.20
CA ALA A 127 8.59 -14.80 10.35
C ALA A 127 7.12 -15.00 9.99
N TYR A 128 6.72 -14.59 8.78
CA TYR A 128 5.33 -14.63 8.32
C TYR A 128 5.21 -15.48 7.04
N ARG A 129 4.74 -16.74 7.17
CA ARG A 129 4.60 -17.67 6.04
C ARG A 129 3.63 -17.20 4.95
N ASN A 130 2.69 -16.36 5.30
CA ASN A 130 1.73 -15.71 4.41
C ASN A 130 2.23 -14.38 3.81
N LEU A 131 3.50 -14.03 4.01
CA LEU A 131 4.19 -12.95 3.33
C LEU A 131 5.06 -13.54 2.21
N TRP A 132 4.74 -13.18 0.98
CA TRP A 132 5.50 -13.55 -0.20
C TRP A 132 6.20 -12.31 -0.76
N VAL A 133 7.43 -12.48 -1.17
CA VAL A 133 8.27 -11.39 -1.70
C VAL A 133 8.86 -11.83 -3.03
N ALA A 134 8.68 -11.01 -4.05
CA ALA A 134 9.15 -11.31 -5.40
C ALA A 134 9.96 -10.15 -5.96
N GLY A 135 11.15 -10.44 -6.43
CA GLY A 135 12.04 -9.53 -7.16
C GLY A 135 12.31 -10.03 -8.57
N PRO A 136 13.20 -9.36 -9.32
CA PRO A 136 13.51 -9.73 -10.70
C PRO A 136 14.08 -11.14 -10.88
N LYS A 137 14.89 -11.62 -9.94
CA LYS A 137 15.54 -12.94 -10.00
C LYS A 137 15.30 -13.82 -8.78
N ARG A 138 14.76 -13.26 -7.69
CA ARG A 138 14.58 -13.93 -6.42
C ARG A 138 13.17 -13.83 -5.91
N THR A 139 12.72 -14.87 -5.24
CA THR A 139 11.45 -14.87 -4.52
C THR A 139 11.59 -15.55 -3.18
N ILE A 140 10.77 -15.13 -2.23
CA ILE A 140 10.58 -15.81 -0.95
C ILE A 140 9.09 -16.10 -0.83
N ALA A 141 8.76 -17.37 -0.81
CA ALA A 141 7.38 -17.83 -0.63
C ALA A 141 7.36 -18.91 0.44
N ASN A 142 6.42 -18.80 1.38
CA ASN A 142 6.32 -19.76 2.49
C ASN A 142 7.60 -19.85 3.35
N GLY A 143 8.41 -18.78 3.40
CA GLY A 143 9.71 -18.74 4.05
C GLY A 143 10.81 -19.51 3.32
N ILE A 144 10.61 -19.88 2.05
CA ILE A 144 11.60 -20.54 1.22
C ILE A 144 12.05 -19.56 0.15
N LYS A 145 13.35 -19.25 0.17
CA LYS A 145 13.99 -18.41 -0.84
C LYS A 145 14.38 -19.25 -2.05
N LYS A 146 14.03 -18.79 -3.24
CA LYS A 146 14.38 -19.40 -4.51
C LYS A 146 14.82 -18.33 -5.51
N GLU A 147 15.66 -18.74 -6.45
CA GLU A 147 15.96 -17.96 -7.63
C GLU A 147 15.11 -18.48 -8.80
N TRP A 148 14.70 -17.57 -9.67
CA TRP A 148 14.10 -17.91 -10.95
C TRP A 148 14.93 -17.32 -12.09
N THR A 149 15.04 -18.05 -13.17
CA THR A 149 15.59 -17.57 -14.43
C THR A 149 14.45 -17.47 -15.41
N PHE A 150 14.33 -16.32 -16.07
CA PHE A 150 13.44 -16.21 -17.21
C PHE A 150 14.07 -16.96 -18.39
N ASP A 151 13.31 -17.80 -19.05
CA ASP A 151 13.72 -18.37 -20.32
C ASP A 151 13.56 -17.27 -21.38
N THR A 152 14.70 -16.67 -21.77
CA THR A 152 14.74 -15.51 -22.68
C THR A 152 14.28 -15.82 -24.10
N THR A 153 13.97 -17.07 -24.41
CA THR A 153 13.54 -17.50 -25.75
C THR A 153 12.05 -17.27 -26.01
N GLU A 154 11.21 -17.20 -24.95
CA GLU A 154 9.76 -16.98 -25.11
C GLU A 154 9.31 -15.52 -24.83
N ASP A 155 10.13 -14.70 -24.16
CA ASP A 155 9.72 -13.37 -23.69
C ASP A 155 9.90 -12.22 -24.69
N GLN A 156 10.43 -12.47 -25.88
CA GLN A 156 10.59 -11.42 -26.91
C GLN A 156 9.26 -10.97 -27.54
N ASP A 157 8.19 -11.77 -27.41
CA ASP A 157 6.89 -11.46 -28.02
C ASP A 157 5.94 -10.66 -27.12
N ILE A 158 6.18 -10.59 -25.80
CA ILE A 158 5.25 -9.92 -24.87
C ILE A 158 5.53 -8.40 -24.76
N GLY A 159 6.74 -7.96 -25.08
CA GLY A 159 7.17 -6.56 -24.98
C GLY A 159 6.82 -5.66 -26.16
N ALA A 160 6.45 -6.20 -27.31
CA ALA A 160 6.25 -5.44 -28.56
C ALA A 160 4.82 -4.89 -28.76
N GLY A 161 3.89 -5.16 -27.84
CA GLY A 161 2.48 -4.85 -27.99
C GLY A 161 1.89 -3.79 -27.06
N MET A 162 2.69 -3.11 -26.24
CA MET A 162 2.21 -2.07 -25.31
C MET A 162 2.95 -0.75 -25.54
N TYR A 163 2.58 -0.04 -26.61
CA TYR A 163 2.74 1.40 -26.72
C TYR A 163 1.46 1.98 -27.30
#